data_a8c2e2a1859a51ea974bbd34bd9cb8cb
#
_entry.id   a8c2e2a1859a51ea974bbd34bd9cb8cb
#
_cell.length_a   1.000
_cell.length_b   1.000
_cell.length_c   1.000
_cell.angle_alpha   90.00
_cell.angle_beta   90.00
_cell.angle_gamma   90.00
#
_symmetry.space_group_name_H-M   'P 1'
#
loop_
_entity.id
_entity.type
_entity.pdbx_description
1 polymer ?
#
loop_
_entity_poly.entity_id
_entity_poly.type
_entity_poly.pdbx_seq_one_letter_code
_entity_poly.pdbx_strand_id
1 'polypeptide(L)'
;MINYELDKNGNIAKSLNNINKFLDNEYPDAFKMNEFTNTCTINDRDWNEDFDLPVIHNNLLLTLGFSAKSLLKDAIIQRFVDNSYNPLKDWLSSLKWDGKHRLETVFSYYLGAADTPLIREMTKKWFIAAVSRVFKPGTKFDNIIILQGPQGCGKSRIFEVLSPSFARPASIDNISCTKESVSTMNKSWIVIFDELATMNKKDMNSVKTFLSRETDTVRLAYARNDQVYPRKCIFAGSTNESTFLRDYTSSVERRFWIIKCTYEMGCTKIQEFTKEIAEQIWAETMHYYKENPNMYLDLDRDGINDLSKLQREFKTSEEDGYVDQLKAIVYRKYNLDSEGEFSSEDAFINQFNTAASANSPTSTILTKIPVSWVNNLIRKTIGEKRSYTYIKSVLTDDFDYVKRYYNGIRTMCLVRKNSVKDFKDLV
;
A
#
# COMPACT_ATOMS: atom_id res chain seq x y z
N MET A 1 23.39 -12.23 51.49
CA MET A 1 22.13 -12.81 52.00
C MET A 1 21.02 -11.82 51.72
N ILE A 2 19.93 -12.22 51.04
CA ILE A 2 18.81 -11.33 50.69
C ILE A 2 18.03 -11.02 51.95
N ASN A 3 17.80 -9.74 52.26
CA ASN A 3 17.03 -9.34 53.44
C ASN A 3 15.53 -9.23 53.04
N TYR A 4 14.78 -10.33 53.27
CA TYR A 4 13.33 -10.36 53.04
C TYR A 4 12.56 -9.72 54.19
N GLU A 5 11.44 -9.10 53.90
CA GLU A 5 10.50 -8.59 54.93
C GLU A 5 9.85 -9.77 55.62
N LEU A 6 9.70 -9.67 56.95
CA LEU A 6 9.05 -10.68 57.77
C LEU A 6 7.64 -10.26 58.16
N ASP A 7 6.75 -11.21 58.30
CA ASP A 7 5.42 -11.03 58.89
C ASP A 7 5.46 -10.99 60.44
N LYS A 8 4.33 -10.80 61.06
CA LYS A 8 4.21 -10.74 62.54
C LYS A 8 4.65 -12.01 63.25
N ASN A 9 4.74 -13.11 62.51
CA ASN A 9 5.10 -14.44 63.03
C ASN A 9 6.56 -14.81 62.74
N GLY A 10 7.32 -13.88 62.14
CA GLY A 10 8.73 -14.11 61.78
C GLY A 10 8.91 -14.89 60.47
N ASN A 11 7.86 -15.18 59.70
CA ASN A 11 7.96 -15.81 58.39
C ASN A 11 8.18 -14.76 57.31
N ILE A 12 8.71 -15.16 56.14
CA ILE A 12 8.84 -14.26 55.00
C ILE A 12 7.42 -13.78 54.60
N ALA A 13 7.26 -12.45 54.63
CA ALA A 13 5.94 -11.83 54.33
C ALA A 13 5.57 -12.04 52.85
N LYS A 14 4.29 -12.37 52.61
CA LYS A 14 3.71 -12.47 51.26
C LYS A 14 3.48 -11.05 50.70
N SER A 15 4.55 -10.42 50.25
CA SER A 15 4.50 -9.04 49.72
C SER A 15 5.10 -8.96 48.31
N LEU A 16 4.67 -7.95 47.58
CA LEU A 16 5.21 -7.65 46.24
C LEU A 16 6.69 -7.32 46.30
N ASN A 17 7.14 -6.66 47.41
CA ASN A 17 8.53 -6.31 47.62
C ASN A 17 9.41 -7.57 47.75
N ASN A 18 8.98 -8.59 48.49
CA ASN A 18 9.70 -9.85 48.58
C ASN A 18 9.74 -10.63 47.28
N ILE A 19 8.63 -10.58 46.48
CA ILE A 19 8.60 -11.19 45.16
C ILE A 19 9.57 -10.48 44.24
N ASN A 20 9.66 -9.14 44.27
CA ASN A 20 10.59 -8.39 43.47
C ASN A 20 12.06 -8.72 43.86
N LYS A 21 12.37 -8.80 45.15
CA LYS A 21 13.70 -9.22 45.59
C LYS A 21 14.05 -10.65 45.15
N PHE A 22 13.07 -11.57 45.15
CA PHE A 22 13.25 -12.92 44.61
C PHE A 22 13.56 -12.87 43.11
N LEU A 23 12.78 -12.09 42.31
CA LEU A 23 12.99 -11.97 40.87
C LEU A 23 14.35 -11.30 40.57
N ASP A 24 14.77 -10.27 41.34
CA ASP A 24 16.08 -9.63 41.17
C ASP A 24 17.24 -10.58 41.40
N ASN A 25 17.08 -11.53 42.31
CA ASN A 25 18.12 -12.48 42.64
C ASN A 25 18.17 -13.68 41.70
N GLU A 26 17.02 -14.29 41.43
CA GLU A 26 16.96 -15.53 40.66
C GLU A 26 16.86 -15.31 39.13
N TYR A 27 16.37 -14.14 38.73
CA TYR A 27 16.10 -13.79 37.31
C TYR A 27 16.58 -12.37 36.98
N PRO A 28 17.86 -12.02 37.27
CA PRO A 28 18.39 -10.69 37.00
C PRO A 28 18.34 -10.39 35.49
N ASP A 29 17.75 -9.25 35.10
CA ASP A 29 17.62 -8.78 33.71
C ASP A 29 17.01 -9.77 32.74
N ALA A 30 16.34 -10.81 33.26
CA ALA A 30 15.82 -11.91 32.45
C ALA A 30 14.61 -11.51 31.57
N PHE A 31 13.76 -10.61 32.07
CA PHE A 31 12.50 -10.23 31.45
C PHE A 31 12.66 -9.00 30.58
N LYS A 32 12.39 -9.13 29.26
CA LYS A 32 12.46 -8.02 28.30
C LYS A 32 11.23 -8.02 27.41
N MET A 33 10.78 -6.84 26.99
CA MET A 33 9.70 -6.69 26.01
C MET A 33 10.20 -5.94 24.79
N ASN A 34 10.09 -6.58 23.64
CA ASN A 34 10.37 -5.95 22.36
C ASN A 34 9.10 -5.21 21.89
N GLU A 35 9.10 -3.87 21.96
CA GLU A 35 7.97 -3.03 21.55
C GLU A 35 7.69 -3.07 20.04
N PHE A 36 8.71 -3.38 19.23
CA PHE A 36 8.52 -3.46 17.78
C PHE A 36 7.68 -4.69 17.41
N THR A 37 8.02 -5.87 17.93
CA THR A 37 7.32 -7.11 17.64
C THR A 37 6.17 -7.41 18.60
N ASN A 38 6.05 -6.65 19.70
CA ASN A 38 5.15 -6.91 20.83
C ASN A 38 5.36 -8.32 21.42
N THR A 39 6.62 -8.76 21.51
CA THR A 39 6.98 -10.07 22.09
C THR A 39 7.74 -9.88 23.39
N CYS A 40 7.41 -10.73 24.37
CA CYS A 40 8.14 -10.81 25.63
C CYS A 40 9.16 -11.95 25.57
N THR A 41 10.31 -11.77 26.21
CA THR A 41 11.35 -12.78 26.30
C THR A 41 11.81 -12.97 27.75
N ILE A 42 12.25 -14.20 28.06
CA ILE A 42 12.95 -14.52 29.30
C ILE A 42 14.30 -15.16 28.95
N ASN A 43 15.39 -14.60 29.44
CA ASN A 43 16.75 -15.06 29.13
C ASN A 43 16.96 -15.21 27.61
N ASP A 44 16.56 -14.20 26.85
CA ASP A 44 16.67 -14.08 25.39
C ASP A 44 15.93 -15.16 24.55
N ARG A 45 15.04 -15.95 25.18
CA ARG A 45 14.08 -16.83 24.50
C ARG A 45 12.64 -16.34 24.65
N ASP A 46 11.77 -16.72 23.74
CA ASP A 46 10.36 -16.34 23.81
C ASP A 46 9.72 -16.77 25.12
N TRP A 47 8.97 -15.84 25.74
CA TRP A 47 8.17 -16.08 26.93
C TRP A 47 6.93 -16.91 26.58
N ASN A 48 6.73 -17.99 27.33
CA ASN A 48 5.52 -18.80 27.27
C ASN A 48 4.88 -18.85 28.67
N GLU A 49 3.77 -18.12 28.85
CA GLU A 49 3.10 -18.02 30.15
C GLU A 49 2.68 -19.39 30.71
N ASP A 50 2.26 -20.33 29.85
CA ASP A 50 1.77 -21.64 30.29
C ASP A 50 2.89 -22.53 30.85
N PHE A 51 4.13 -22.32 30.44
CA PHE A 51 5.30 -23.07 30.91
C PHE A 51 6.14 -22.27 31.91
N ASP A 52 6.45 -21.04 31.61
CA ASP A 52 7.42 -20.24 32.39
C ASP A 52 6.84 -19.79 33.72
N LEU A 53 5.59 -19.32 33.74
CA LEU A 53 4.98 -18.87 35.00
C LEU A 53 4.85 -19.97 36.04
N PRO A 54 4.41 -21.22 35.73
CA PRO A 54 4.43 -22.33 36.68
C PRO A 54 5.82 -22.65 37.21
N VAL A 55 6.85 -22.64 36.35
CA VAL A 55 8.23 -22.95 36.77
C VAL A 55 8.73 -21.89 37.76
N ILE A 56 8.57 -20.62 37.44
CA ILE A 56 8.99 -19.52 38.30
C ILE A 56 8.19 -19.50 39.59
N HIS A 57 6.89 -19.80 39.53
CA HIS A 57 6.05 -19.90 40.71
C HIS A 57 6.49 -21.05 41.65
N ASN A 58 6.87 -22.20 41.10
CA ASN A 58 7.40 -23.32 41.90
C ASN A 58 8.75 -22.92 42.59
N ASN A 59 9.64 -22.23 41.82
CA ASN A 59 10.90 -21.71 42.42
C ASN A 59 10.63 -20.72 43.54
N LEU A 60 9.65 -19.83 43.36
CA LEU A 60 9.24 -18.87 44.40
C LEU A 60 8.74 -19.62 45.65
N LEU A 61 7.89 -20.62 45.46
CA LEU A 61 7.36 -21.43 46.58
C LEU A 61 8.51 -22.11 47.36
N LEU A 62 9.45 -22.71 46.67
CA LEU A 62 10.60 -23.37 47.28
C LEU A 62 11.53 -22.37 48.01
N THR A 63 11.70 -21.17 47.47
CA THR A 63 12.61 -20.17 48.04
C THR A 63 11.99 -19.37 49.19
N LEU A 64 10.74 -18.93 49.02
CA LEU A 64 10.06 -18.05 49.97
C LEU A 64 9.09 -18.73 50.89
N GLY A 65 8.75 -20.00 50.65
CA GLY A 65 7.85 -20.79 51.47
C GLY A 65 6.37 -20.46 51.35
N PHE A 66 5.95 -19.63 50.39
CA PHE A 66 4.54 -19.30 50.16
C PHE A 66 4.16 -19.26 48.67
N SER A 67 2.90 -19.50 48.40
CA SER A 67 2.33 -19.40 47.04
C SER A 67 1.70 -18.04 46.82
N ALA A 68 2.08 -17.35 45.71
CA ALA A 68 1.58 -16.01 45.34
C ALA A 68 1.49 -15.83 43.81
N LYS A 69 0.85 -16.74 43.08
CA LYS A 69 0.84 -16.79 41.62
C LYS A 69 0.35 -15.47 40.96
N SER A 70 -0.68 -14.83 41.52
CA SER A 70 -1.20 -13.56 40.98
C SER A 70 -0.18 -12.42 41.15
N LEU A 71 0.35 -12.23 42.36
CA LEU A 71 1.34 -11.20 42.63
C LEU A 71 2.63 -11.43 41.82
N LEU A 72 3.05 -12.68 41.65
CA LEU A 72 4.18 -13.03 40.81
C LEU A 72 3.94 -12.65 39.34
N LYS A 73 2.74 -12.95 38.82
CA LYS A 73 2.37 -12.56 37.46
C LYS A 73 2.40 -11.04 37.28
N ASP A 74 1.82 -10.30 38.23
CA ASP A 74 1.81 -8.83 38.17
C ASP A 74 3.23 -8.26 38.23
N ALA A 75 4.11 -8.83 39.08
CA ALA A 75 5.52 -8.43 39.16
C ALA A 75 6.28 -8.72 37.84
N ILE A 76 6.05 -9.86 37.20
CA ILE A 76 6.68 -10.22 35.91
C ILE A 76 6.18 -9.26 34.81
N ILE A 77 4.87 -8.97 34.75
CA ILE A 77 4.32 -8.02 33.78
C ILE A 77 4.98 -6.64 33.95
N GLN A 78 5.13 -6.16 35.20
CA GLN A 78 5.80 -4.90 35.47
C GLN A 78 7.24 -4.88 34.93
N ARG A 79 7.99 -5.98 35.12
CA ARG A 79 9.36 -6.10 34.60
C ARG A 79 9.43 -6.07 33.08
N PHE A 80 8.48 -6.67 32.39
CA PHE A 80 8.39 -6.55 30.92
C PHE A 80 8.20 -5.10 30.50
N VAL A 81 7.36 -4.34 31.20
CA VAL A 81 7.13 -2.91 30.93
C VAL A 81 8.39 -2.09 31.24
N ASP A 82 9.01 -2.29 32.41
CA ASP A 82 10.19 -1.54 32.84
C ASP A 82 11.41 -1.81 31.94
N ASN A 83 11.54 -3.02 31.43
CA ASN A 83 12.63 -3.46 30.54
C ASN A 83 12.18 -3.52 29.07
N SER A 84 11.21 -2.68 28.69
CA SER A 84 10.81 -2.57 27.29
C SER A 84 11.88 -1.86 26.47
N TYR A 85 12.09 -2.32 25.24
CA TYR A 85 13.03 -1.75 24.29
C TYR A 85 12.49 -1.83 22.87
N ASN A 86 12.97 -0.95 22.00
CA ASN A 86 12.57 -0.95 20.59
C ASN A 86 13.81 -1.02 19.70
N PRO A 87 14.20 -2.22 19.23
CA PRO A 87 15.45 -2.40 18.49
C PRO A 87 15.48 -1.57 17.19
N LEU A 88 14.33 -1.30 16.58
CA LEU A 88 14.26 -0.51 15.36
C LEU A 88 14.45 0.99 15.62
N LYS A 89 13.87 1.53 16.71
CA LYS A 89 14.13 2.91 17.15
C LYS A 89 15.59 3.12 17.53
N ASP A 90 16.13 2.17 18.28
CA ASP A 90 17.50 2.23 18.79
C ASP A 90 18.49 2.19 17.63
N TRP A 91 18.30 1.25 16.70
CA TRP A 91 19.11 1.14 15.49
C TRP A 91 19.03 2.42 14.64
N LEU A 92 17.84 2.91 14.29
CA LEU A 92 17.68 4.15 13.52
C LEU A 92 18.33 5.35 14.22
N SER A 93 18.22 5.43 15.54
CA SER A 93 18.79 6.52 16.33
C SER A 93 20.32 6.48 16.40
N SER A 94 20.92 5.28 16.27
CA SER A 94 22.37 5.07 16.30
C SER A 94 23.05 5.40 14.97
N LEU A 95 22.30 5.43 13.85
CA LEU A 95 22.86 5.67 12.52
C LEU A 95 23.44 7.08 12.39
N LYS A 96 24.57 7.17 11.72
CA LYS A 96 25.26 8.44 11.43
C LYS A 96 25.37 8.62 9.93
N TRP A 97 24.77 9.70 9.43
CA TRP A 97 24.84 10.05 8.02
C TRP A 97 26.19 10.60 7.62
N ASP A 98 26.74 10.14 6.51
CA ASP A 98 28.01 10.57 5.95
C ASP A 98 27.93 11.89 5.11
N GLY A 99 26.74 12.48 5.02
CA GLY A 99 26.48 13.72 4.28
C GLY A 99 26.27 13.54 2.77
N LYS A 100 26.30 12.30 2.25
CA LYS A 100 26.08 12.04 0.82
C LYS A 100 24.62 11.70 0.56
N HIS A 101 24.02 12.43 -0.38
CA HIS A 101 22.62 12.21 -0.79
C HIS A 101 22.48 10.96 -1.66
N ARG A 102 21.67 10.00 -1.22
CA ARG A 102 21.38 8.75 -1.90
C ARG A 102 19.89 8.41 -1.89
N LEU A 103 19.16 8.93 -0.91
CA LEU A 103 17.79 8.58 -0.61
C LEU A 103 16.88 8.75 -1.83
N GLU A 104 16.86 9.94 -2.42
CA GLU A 104 15.92 10.28 -3.48
C GLU A 104 16.20 9.54 -4.80
N THR A 105 17.43 9.05 -5.00
CA THR A 105 17.87 8.40 -6.24
C THR A 105 18.07 6.89 -6.12
N VAL A 106 17.74 6.28 -4.98
CA VAL A 106 18.01 4.87 -4.73
C VAL A 106 17.42 3.95 -5.79
N PHE A 107 16.17 4.15 -6.19
CA PHE A 107 15.52 3.33 -7.22
C PHE A 107 16.05 3.65 -8.62
N SER A 108 16.40 4.89 -8.90
CA SER A 108 16.98 5.29 -10.18
C SER A 108 18.36 4.69 -10.37
N TYR A 109 19.21 4.74 -9.35
CA TYR A 109 20.58 4.23 -9.43
C TYR A 109 20.65 2.70 -9.45
N TYR A 110 19.88 2.01 -8.59
CA TYR A 110 20.00 0.56 -8.42
C TYR A 110 19.05 -0.26 -9.27
N LEU A 111 17.93 0.31 -9.73
CA LEU A 111 16.90 -0.40 -10.50
C LEU A 111 16.64 0.24 -11.88
N GLY A 112 17.32 1.34 -12.22
CA GLY A 112 17.15 2.02 -13.50
C GLY A 112 15.83 2.78 -13.63
N ALA A 113 15.22 3.20 -12.53
CA ALA A 113 14.04 4.04 -12.59
C ALA A 113 14.38 5.43 -13.16
N ALA A 114 13.41 6.08 -13.82
CA ALA A 114 13.61 7.44 -14.31
C ALA A 114 13.89 8.40 -13.15
N ASP A 115 14.89 9.25 -13.32
CA ASP A 115 15.26 10.25 -12.32
C ASP A 115 14.44 11.54 -12.53
N THR A 116 13.20 11.55 -12.04
CA THR A 116 12.26 12.66 -12.15
C THR A 116 11.94 13.26 -10.78
N PRO A 117 11.52 14.54 -10.71
CA PRO A 117 11.10 15.15 -9.45
C PRO A 117 10.01 14.34 -8.72
N LEU A 118 9.05 13.80 -9.47
CA LEU A 118 7.97 12.96 -8.91
C LEU A 118 8.53 11.71 -8.24
N ILE A 119 9.42 10.95 -8.91
CA ILE A 119 9.98 9.71 -8.38
C ILE A 119 10.85 10.01 -7.16
N ARG A 120 11.65 11.08 -7.18
CA ARG A 120 12.43 11.54 -6.02
C ARG A 120 11.53 11.86 -4.83
N GLU A 121 10.44 12.60 -5.05
CA GLU A 121 9.49 12.98 -4.00
C GLU A 121 8.77 11.75 -3.42
N MET A 122 8.25 10.86 -4.26
CA MET A 122 7.63 9.60 -3.82
C MET A 122 8.61 8.77 -2.98
N THR A 123 9.82 8.62 -3.46
CA THR A 123 10.89 7.89 -2.76
C THR A 123 11.14 8.48 -1.38
N LYS A 124 11.45 9.77 -1.32
CA LYS A 124 11.72 10.48 -0.06
C LYS A 124 10.58 10.35 0.95
N LYS A 125 9.34 10.59 0.52
CA LYS A 125 8.17 10.53 1.39
C LYS A 125 7.90 9.12 1.90
N TRP A 126 8.12 8.09 1.08
CA TRP A 126 7.96 6.70 1.50
C TRP A 126 8.97 6.32 2.60
N PHE A 127 10.23 6.70 2.45
CA PHE A 127 11.26 6.46 3.46
C PHE A 127 10.97 7.23 4.75
N ILE A 128 10.59 8.50 4.67
CA ILE A 128 10.24 9.31 5.85
C ILE A 128 8.99 8.74 6.54
N ALA A 129 8.00 8.25 5.80
CA ALA A 129 6.83 7.58 6.35
C ALA A 129 7.21 6.29 7.11
N ALA A 130 8.16 5.51 6.59
CA ALA A 130 8.68 4.32 7.26
C ALA A 130 9.28 4.67 8.63
N VAL A 131 10.11 5.70 8.70
CA VAL A 131 10.68 6.19 9.97
C VAL A 131 9.58 6.78 10.87
N SER A 132 8.68 7.59 10.31
CA SER A 132 7.59 8.22 11.09
C SER A 132 6.75 7.18 11.81
N ARG A 133 6.42 6.06 11.17
CA ARG A 133 5.64 4.97 11.79
C ARG A 133 6.38 4.22 12.89
N VAL A 134 7.70 4.24 12.89
CA VAL A 134 8.49 3.67 14.00
C VAL A 134 8.44 4.59 15.22
N PHE A 135 8.61 5.89 15.03
CA PHE A 135 8.63 6.86 16.13
C PHE A 135 7.22 7.28 16.58
N LYS A 136 6.26 7.30 15.67
CA LYS A 136 4.84 7.63 15.91
C LYS A 136 3.97 6.55 15.27
N PRO A 137 3.81 5.37 15.92
CA PRO A 137 2.96 4.30 15.39
C PRO A 137 1.54 4.79 15.07
N GLY A 138 0.97 4.32 13.96
CA GLY A 138 -0.31 4.80 13.48
C GLY A 138 -0.25 6.08 12.65
N THR A 139 0.94 6.64 12.37
CA THR A 139 1.08 7.78 11.45
C THR A 139 0.36 7.48 10.13
N LYS A 140 -0.51 8.41 9.71
CA LYS A 140 -1.27 8.28 8.48
C LYS A 140 -0.33 8.27 7.26
N PHE A 141 -0.37 7.19 6.53
CA PHE A 141 0.30 7.03 5.24
C PHE A 141 -0.36 5.87 4.50
N ASP A 142 -1.24 6.17 3.57
CA ASP A 142 -2.05 5.18 2.84
C ASP A 142 -1.49 4.88 1.42
N ASN A 143 -0.25 5.32 1.14
CA ASN A 143 0.41 5.09 -0.13
C ASN A 143 1.32 3.85 -0.06
N ILE A 144 1.51 3.22 -1.22
CA ILE A 144 2.37 2.06 -1.42
C ILE A 144 3.29 2.31 -2.62
N ILE A 145 4.59 2.07 -2.47
CA ILE A 145 5.50 2.02 -3.61
C ILE A 145 5.36 0.66 -4.31
N ILE A 146 5.19 0.69 -5.63
CA ILE A 146 5.12 -0.50 -6.48
C ILE A 146 6.27 -0.47 -7.49
N LEU A 147 7.20 -1.41 -7.35
CA LEU A 147 8.29 -1.57 -8.29
C LEU A 147 7.82 -2.46 -9.46
N GLN A 148 7.64 -1.86 -10.64
CA GLN A 148 7.28 -2.56 -11.87
C GLN A 148 8.52 -2.73 -12.75
N GLY A 149 8.72 -3.90 -13.33
CA GLY A 149 9.83 -4.13 -14.27
C GLY A 149 10.17 -5.60 -14.47
N PRO A 150 11.18 -5.90 -15.29
CA PRO A 150 11.55 -7.27 -15.65
C PRO A 150 11.81 -8.16 -14.43
N GLN A 151 11.58 -9.45 -14.60
CA GLN A 151 11.95 -10.44 -13.59
C GLN A 151 13.49 -10.44 -13.40
N GLY A 152 13.94 -10.58 -12.15
CA GLY A 152 15.37 -10.66 -11.84
C GLY A 152 16.13 -9.32 -11.84
N CYS A 153 15.47 -8.17 -12.03
CA CYS A 153 16.12 -6.86 -11.96
C CYS A 153 16.43 -6.37 -10.52
N GLY A 154 16.04 -7.14 -9.49
CA GLY A 154 16.40 -6.84 -8.10
C GLY A 154 15.31 -6.19 -7.25
N LYS A 155 14.05 -6.14 -7.71
CA LYS A 155 12.92 -5.50 -7.00
C LYS A 155 12.72 -5.99 -5.57
N SER A 156 12.68 -7.30 -5.36
CA SER A 156 12.53 -7.88 -4.02
C SER A 156 13.80 -7.73 -3.19
N ARG A 157 14.99 -7.92 -3.83
CA ARG A 157 16.27 -7.82 -3.15
C ARG A 157 16.51 -6.44 -2.52
N ILE A 158 16.06 -5.35 -3.15
CA ILE A 158 16.27 -4.01 -2.60
C ILE A 158 15.58 -3.85 -1.23
N PHE A 159 14.35 -4.39 -1.07
CA PHE A 159 13.64 -4.35 0.20
C PHE A 159 14.26 -5.27 1.26
N GLU A 160 14.84 -6.41 0.84
CA GLU A 160 15.59 -7.31 1.73
C GLU A 160 16.82 -6.62 2.32
N VAL A 161 17.57 -5.90 1.49
CA VAL A 161 18.78 -5.18 1.91
C VAL A 161 18.43 -3.94 2.74
N LEU A 162 17.33 -3.23 2.40
CA LEU A 162 16.83 -2.11 3.19
C LEU A 162 16.39 -2.50 4.60
N SER A 163 16.01 -3.75 4.81
CA SER A 163 15.50 -4.20 6.10
C SER A 163 16.63 -4.73 7.00
N PRO A 164 16.73 -4.27 8.26
CA PRO A 164 17.67 -4.85 9.21
C PRO A 164 17.30 -6.30 9.53
N SER A 165 18.28 -7.11 9.91
CA SER A 165 18.12 -8.56 10.11
C SER A 165 17.04 -8.94 11.13
N PHE A 166 16.77 -8.09 12.10
CA PHE A 166 15.76 -8.29 13.15
C PHE A 166 14.36 -7.77 12.76
N ALA A 167 14.21 -7.13 11.58
CA ALA A 167 12.93 -6.62 11.06
C ALA A 167 12.82 -6.90 9.56
N ARG A 168 13.03 -8.19 9.17
CA ARG A 168 13.01 -8.63 7.78
C ARG A 168 11.69 -8.30 7.09
N PRO A 169 11.69 -8.05 5.78
CA PRO A 169 10.47 -7.86 5.04
C PRO A 169 9.64 -9.15 5.06
N ALA A 170 8.32 -8.99 5.04
CA ALA A 170 7.40 -10.11 4.92
C ALA A 170 6.46 -9.89 3.75
N SER A 171 6.13 -10.97 3.05
CA SER A 171 5.12 -10.96 1.99
C SER A 171 3.74 -11.24 2.56
N ILE A 172 2.73 -10.57 2.01
CA ILE A 172 1.32 -10.83 2.30
C ILE A 172 0.62 -11.15 0.99
N ASP A 173 0.14 -12.41 0.87
CA ASP A 173 -0.59 -12.88 -0.30
C ASP A 173 -2.08 -12.50 -0.23
N ASN A 174 -2.58 -12.23 0.97
CA ASN A 174 -4.00 -11.96 1.20
C ASN A 174 -4.22 -10.69 2.02
N ILE A 175 -4.99 -9.76 1.47
CA ILE A 175 -5.28 -8.43 2.03
C ILE A 175 -6.37 -8.48 3.11
N SER A 176 -6.80 -9.66 3.49
CA SER A 176 -7.73 -9.82 4.61
C SER A 176 -7.01 -9.54 5.94
N CYS A 177 -7.61 -8.74 6.82
CA CYS A 177 -7.14 -8.56 8.19
C CYS A 177 -7.37 -9.85 9.01
N THR A 178 -6.64 -10.90 8.65
CA THR A 178 -6.58 -12.12 9.46
C THR A 178 -5.62 -11.92 10.62
N LYS A 179 -5.75 -12.78 11.64
CA LYS A 179 -4.80 -12.79 12.77
C LYS A 179 -3.37 -12.96 12.29
N GLU A 180 -3.18 -13.78 11.24
CA GLU A 180 -1.88 -14.07 10.65
C GLU A 180 -1.29 -12.82 9.96
N SER A 181 -2.07 -12.11 9.14
CA SER A 181 -1.58 -10.90 8.47
C SER A 181 -1.24 -9.79 9.47
N VAL A 182 -2.04 -9.59 10.53
CA VAL A 182 -1.73 -8.62 11.59
C VAL A 182 -0.48 -9.05 12.38
N SER A 183 -0.35 -10.34 12.70
CA SER A 183 0.85 -10.87 13.36
C SER A 183 2.11 -10.65 12.51
N THR A 184 2.02 -10.90 11.20
CA THR A 184 3.11 -10.67 10.24
C THR A 184 3.48 -9.18 10.16
N MET A 185 2.49 -8.29 10.04
CA MET A 185 2.72 -6.84 10.01
C MET A 185 3.37 -6.31 11.30
N ASN A 186 3.04 -6.88 12.45
CA ASN A 186 3.63 -6.47 13.72
C ASN A 186 5.09 -6.92 13.90
N LYS A 187 5.55 -7.89 13.09
CA LYS A 187 6.92 -8.41 13.13
C LYS A 187 7.81 -7.91 12.00
N SER A 188 7.24 -7.16 11.04
CA SER A 188 7.93 -6.71 9.83
C SER A 188 7.87 -5.20 9.70
N TRP A 189 8.97 -4.58 9.27
CA TRP A 189 8.99 -3.13 9.02
C TRP A 189 8.52 -2.79 7.60
N ILE A 190 9.00 -3.55 6.61
CA ILE A 190 8.55 -3.44 5.22
C ILE A 190 7.67 -4.66 4.90
N VAL A 191 6.44 -4.42 4.48
CA VAL A 191 5.48 -5.46 4.11
C VAL A 191 5.26 -5.40 2.62
N ILE A 192 5.56 -6.49 1.92
CA ILE A 192 5.55 -6.57 0.47
C ILE A 192 4.28 -7.29 0.02
N PHE A 193 3.55 -6.65 -0.88
CA PHE A 193 2.49 -7.31 -1.65
C PHE A 193 3.12 -7.92 -2.89
N ASP A 194 3.24 -9.24 -2.89
CA ASP A 194 3.63 -9.98 -4.07
C ASP A 194 2.42 -10.16 -5.00
N GLU A 195 2.68 -10.15 -6.31
CA GLU A 195 1.66 -10.41 -7.35
C GLU A 195 0.45 -9.46 -7.37
N LEU A 196 0.65 -8.17 -7.14
CA LEU A 196 -0.42 -7.16 -7.32
C LEU A 196 -1.13 -7.28 -8.67
N ALA A 197 -0.48 -7.83 -9.69
CA ALA A 197 -1.02 -8.03 -11.03
C ALA A 197 -2.17 -9.04 -11.09
N THR A 198 -2.24 -10.01 -10.18
CA THR A 198 -3.29 -11.05 -10.17
C THR A 198 -4.59 -10.57 -9.51
N MET A 199 -4.56 -9.40 -8.85
CA MET A 199 -5.69 -8.87 -8.11
C MET A 199 -6.81 -8.37 -9.05
N ASN A 200 -8.03 -8.82 -8.79
CA ASN A 200 -9.22 -8.33 -9.48
C ASN A 200 -9.71 -6.99 -8.87
N LYS A 201 -10.73 -6.38 -9.48
CA LYS A 201 -11.29 -5.09 -9.03
C LYS A 201 -11.79 -5.10 -7.58
N LYS A 202 -12.34 -6.22 -7.10
CA LYS A 202 -12.82 -6.36 -5.72
C LYS A 202 -11.66 -6.38 -4.73
N ASP A 203 -10.58 -7.05 -5.12
CA ASP A 203 -9.36 -7.12 -4.32
C ASP A 203 -8.71 -5.74 -4.22
N MET A 204 -8.66 -4.98 -5.30
CA MET A 204 -8.14 -3.60 -5.31
C MET A 204 -8.91 -2.67 -4.34
N ASN A 205 -10.23 -2.82 -4.23
CA ASN A 205 -11.01 -2.07 -3.24
C ASN A 205 -10.70 -2.49 -1.79
N SER A 206 -10.43 -3.77 -1.59
CA SER A 206 -9.99 -4.30 -0.30
C SER A 206 -8.59 -3.76 0.07
N VAL A 207 -7.67 -3.67 -0.90
CA VAL A 207 -6.34 -3.02 -0.72
C VAL A 207 -6.49 -1.58 -0.26
N LYS A 208 -7.36 -0.79 -0.88
CA LYS A 208 -7.61 0.62 -0.47
C LYS A 208 -8.02 0.73 0.98
N THR A 209 -9.04 -0.07 1.35
CA THR A 209 -9.56 -0.09 2.72
C THR A 209 -8.47 -0.52 3.69
N PHE A 210 -7.68 -1.52 3.30
CA PHE A 210 -6.57 -2.00 4.09
C PHE A 210 -5.47 -0.94 4.26
N LEU A 211 -5.00 -0.29 3.19
CA LEU A 211 -3.96 0.73 3.25
C LEU A 211 -4.36 1.95 4.08
N SER A 212 -5.65 2.32 4.07
CA SER A 212 -6.18 3.50 4.79
C SER A 212 -6.22 3.35 6.31
N ARG A 213 -5.99 2.16 6.85
CA ARG A 213 -6.03 1.93 8.29
C ARG A 213 -4.76 2.43 8.95
N GLU A 214 -4.91 3.14 10.04
CA GLU A 214 -3.83 3.59 10.92
C GLU A 214 -3.57 2.56 12.03
N THR A 215 -4.60 1.78 12.35
CA THR A 215 -4.58 0.73 13.39
C THR A 215 -5.26 -0.53 12.89
N ASP A 216 -4.84 -1.67 13.41
CA ASP A 216 -5.49 -2.96 13.20
C ASP A 216 -6.00 -3.48 14.54
N THR A 217 -7.26 -3.90 14.60
CA THR A 217 -7.88 -4.46 15.81
C THR A 217 -8.05 -5.97 15.63
N VAL A 218 -7.41 -6.73 16.47
CA VAL A 218 -7.46 -8.18 16.41
C VAL A 218 -7.30 -8.81 17.79
N ARG A 219 -7.96 -9.93 18.01
CA ARG A 219 -7.73 -10.79 19.17
C ARG A 219 -6.68 -11.85 18.80
N LEU A 220 -5.44 -11.64 19.23
CA LEU A 220 -4.39 -12.64 19.06
C LEU A 220 -4.68 -13.89 19.88
N ALA A 221 -4.01 -15.00 19.56
CA ALA A 221 -4.11 -16.23 20.32
C ALA A 221 -3.78 -15.96 21.80
N TYR A 222 -4.61 -16.51 22.68
CA TYR A 222 -4.52 -16.36 24.15
C TYR A 222 -4.84 -14.96 24.72
N ALA A 223 -5.12 -13.95 23.91
CA ALA A 223 -5.59 -12.65 24.41
C ALA A 223 -7.05 -12.77 24.90
N ARG A 224 -7.37 -12.14 26.06
CA ARG A 224 -8.73 -12.14 26.60
C ARG A 224 -9.66 -11.20 25.83
N ASN A 225 -9.12 -10.09 25.32
CA ASN A 225 -9.86 -9.05 24.61
C ASN A 225 -9.21 -8.75 23.27
N ASP A 226 -9.98 -8.09 22.39
CA ASP A 226 -9.43 -7.48 21.19
C ASP A 226 -8.44 -6.39 21.58
N GLN A 227 -7.32 -6.35 20.88
CA GLN A 227 -6.28 -5.33 21.07
C GLN A 227 -6.12 -4.50 19.82
N VAL A 228 -5.82 -3.21 20.01
CA VAL A 228 -5.56 -2.25 18.94
C VAL A 228 -4.05 -2.16 18.73
N TYR A 229 -3.61 -2.43 17.51
CA TYR A 229 -2.21 -2.38 17.10
C TYR A 229 -2.01 -1.20 16.14
N PRO A 230 -1.42 -0.08 16.59
CA PRO A 230 -1.03 1.00 15.68
C PRO A 230 0.00 0.50 14.68
N ARG A 231 -0.19 0.82 13.40
CA ARG A 231 0.71 0.34 12.34
C ARG A 231 2.10 0.95 12.46
N LYS A 232 3.11 0.08 12.49
CA LYS A 232 4.54 0.42 12.53
C LYS A 232 5.21 0.13 11.18
N CYS A 233 4.60 -0.71 10.34
CA CYS A 233 5.13 -1.13 9.05
C CYS A 233 4.78 -0.14 7.93
N ILE A 234 5.59 -0.20 6.85
CA ILE A 234 5.35 0.47 5.58
C ILE A 234 5.05 -0.58 4.50
N PHE A 235 4.32 -0.18 3.46
CA PHE A 235 3.93 -1.10 2.40
C PHE A 235 4.72 -0.87 1.12
N ALA A 236 5.08 -1.96 0.46
CA ALA A 236 5.69 -2.01 -0.85
C ALA A 236 5.04 -3.09 -1.70
N GLY A 237 5.20 -3.03 -3.01
CA GLY A 237 4.75 -4.05 -3.92
C GLY A 237 5.74 -4.28 -5.04
N SER A 238 5.68 -5.45 -5.66
CA SER A 238 6.44 -5.75 -6.87
C SER A 238 5.56 -6.42 -7.91
N THR A 239 5.83 -6.13 -9.19
CA THR A 239 5.17 -6.78 -10.32
C THR A 239 6.06 -6.82 -11.53
N ASN A 240 5.91 -7.88 -12.34
CA ASN A 240 6.55 -7.99 -13.66
C ASN A 240 5.60 -7.55 -14.78
N GLU A 241 4.30 -7.49 -14.51
CA GLU A 241 3.29 -7.15 -15.48
C GLU A 241 3.37 -5.67 -15.86
N SER A 242 3.30 -5.40 -17.16
CA SER A 242 3.30 -4.04 -17.69
C SER A 242 1.95 -3.35 -17.48
N THR A 243 0.86 -4.11 -17.39
CA THR A 243 -0.51 -3.62 -17.22
C THR A 243 -1.18 -4.37 -16.08
N PHE A 244 -1.29 -3.73 -14.92
CA PHE A 244 -1.85 -4.36 -13.71
C PHE A 244 -2.88 -3.50 -12.97
N LEU A 245 -3.00 -2.22 -13.29
CA LEU A 245 -4.01 -1.36 -12.68
C LEU A 245 -5.37 -1.61 -13.35
N ARG A 246 -6.29 -2.20 -12.60
CA ARG A 246 -7.65 -2.58 -13.07
C ARG A 246 -8.77 -1.68 -12.55
N ASP A 247 -8.46 -0.69 -11.72
CA ASP A 247 -9.47 0.22 -11.17
C ASP A 247 -9.23 1.67 -11.63
N TYR A 248 -10.31 2.31 -12.09
CA TYR A 248 -10.31 3.62 -12.74
C TYR A 248 -10.82 4.75 -11.84
N THR A 249 -10.96 4.49 -10.54
CA THR A 249 -11.35 5.54 -9.62
C THR A 249 -10.13 6.35 -9.17
N SER A 250 -10.24 7.67 -9.18
CA SER A 250 -9.18 8.60 -8.77
C SER A 250 -8.62 8.31 -7.37
N SER A 251 -9.42 7.69 -6.51
CA SER A 251 -9.03 7.36 -5.14
C SER A 251 -8.05 6.19 -5.03
N VAL A 252 -7.98 5.31 -6.03
CA VAL A 252 -6.98 4.22 -6.08
C VAL A 252 -5.66 4.77 -6.58
N GLU A 253 -5.71 5.50 -7.68
CA GLU A 253 -4.55 6.00 -8.38
C GLU A 253 -3.62 6.76 -7.44
N ARG A 254 -4.12 7.62 -6.55
CA ARG A 254 -3.28 8.39 -5.64
C ARG A 254 -2.48 7.55 -4.64
N ARG A 255 -2.92 6.33 -4.31
CA ARG A 255 -2.24 5.47 -3.32
C ARG A 255 -1.16 4.60 -3.93
N PHE A 256 -1.22 4.34 -5.23
CA PHE A 256 -0.28 3.47 -5.90
C PHE A 256 0.83 4.30 -6.55
N TRP A 257 1.97 4.35 -5.92
CA TRP A 257 3.16 5.05 -6.40
C TRP A 257 4.02 4.10 -7.20
N ILE A 258 3.84 4.11 -8.52
CA ILE A 258 4.49 3.19 -9.41
C ILE A 258 5.87 3.71 -9.80
N ILE A 259 6.87 2.87 -9.67
CA ILE A 259 8.25 3.14 -10.09
C ILE A 259 8.64 2.08 -11.11
N LYS A 260 8.82 2.51 -12.36
CA LYS A 260 9.23 1.65 -13.47
C LYS A 260 10.73 1.38 -13.39
N CYS A 261 11.09 0.12 -13.20
CA CYS A 261 12.45 -0.37 -13.15
C CYS A 261 12.82 -0.89 -14.54
N THR A 262 13.92 -0.41 -15.14
CA THR A 262 14.29 -0.71 -16.53
C THR A 262 15.51 -1.62 -16.65
N TYR A 263 16.24 -1.88 -15.55
CA TYR A 263 17.36 -2.79 -15.61
C TYR A 263 16.90 -4.22 -15.88
N GLU A 264 17.60 -4.90 -16.77
CA GLU A 264 17.31 -6.28 -17.12
C GLU A 264 17.93 -7.28 -16.14
N MET A 265 17.53 -8.53 -16.26
CA MET A 265 18.11 -9.64 -15.50
C MET A 265 19.63 -9.73 -15.77
N GLY A 266 20.41 -9.81 -14.69
CA GLY A 266 21.89 -9.84 -14.78
C GLY A 266 22.57 -8.48 -14.64
N CYS A 267 21.81 -7.37 -14.53
CA CYS A 267 22.39 -6.09 -14.16
C CYS A 267 23.06 -6.17 -12.78
N THR A 268 24.34 -5.82 -12.72
CA THR A 268 25.13 -5.93 -11.48
C THR A 268 24.88 -4.80 -10.49
N LYS A 269 24.20 -3.72 -10.87
CA LYS A 269 23.96 -2.55 -10.01
C LYS A 269 23.28 -2.89 -8.69
N ILE A 270 22.32 -3.80 -8.70
CA ILE A 270 21.66 -4.23 -7.45
C ILE A 270 22.61 -5.02 -6.51
N GLN A 271 23.70 -5.59 -7.04
CA GLN A 271 24.70 -6.28 -6.22
C GLN A 271 25.60 -5.29 -5.47
N GLU A 272 25.76 -4.07 -6.00
CA GLU A 272 26.45 -2.97 -5.32
C GLU A 272 25.63 -2.41 -4.14
N PHE A 273 24.32 -2.72 -4.07
CA PHE A 273 23.47 -2.27 -2.97
C PHE A 273 23.68 -3.14 -1.73
N THR A 274 24.54 -2.67 -0.84
CA THR A 274 24.93 -3.36 0.39
C THR A 274 24.16 -2.85 1.61
N LYS A 275 24.29 -3.55 2.74
CA LYS A 275 23.69 -3.14 4.02
C LYS A 275 24.23 -1.79 4.50
N GLU A 276 25.51 -1.53 4.30
CA GLU A 276 26.16 -0.28 4.69
C GLU A 276 25.56 0.90 3.89
N ILE A 277 25.27 0.70 2.61
CA ILE A 277 24.58 1.72 1.80
C ILE A 277 23.14 1.91 2.26
N ALA A 278 22.43 0.83 2.58
CA ALA A 278 21.07 0.91 3.13
C ALA A 278 21.05 1.68 4.46
N GLU A 279 22.03 1.43 5.34
CA GLU A 279 22.18 2.16 6.60
C GLU A 279 22.43 3.65 6.37
N GLN A 280 23.22 4.03 5.36
CA GLN A 280 23.43 5.43 5.00
C GLN A 280 22.16 6.10 4.45
N ILE A 281 21.33 5.36 3.68
CA ILE A 281 20.03 5.86 3.23
C ILE A 281 19.09 6.08 4.43
N TRP A 282 19.05 5.15 5.38
CA TRP A 282 18.25 5.34 6.60
C TRP A 282 18.80 6.44 7.49
N ALA A 283 20.11 6.62 7.57
CA ALA A 283 20.74 7.74 8.28
C ALA A 283 20.37 9.10 7.64
N GLU A 284 20.37 9.19 6.30
CA GLU A 284 19.88 10.36 5.56
C GLU A 284 18.38 10.57 5.82
N THR A 285 17.57 9.51 5.82
CA THR A 285 16.14 9.58 6.13
C THR A 285 15.91 10.12 7.55
N MET A 286 16.67 9.63 8.52
CA MET A 286 16.62 10.11 9.91
C MET A 286 16.99 11.59 10.05
N HIS A 287 17.93 12.07 9.24
CA HIS A 287 18.26 13.49 9.18
C HIS A 287 17.06 14.32 8.75
N TYR A 288 16.42 14.00 7.62
CA TYR A 288 15.22 14.70 7.15
C TYR A 288 14.02 14.57 8.12
N TYR A 289 13.85 13.40 8.73
CA TYR A 289 12.79 13.21 9.73
C TYR A 289 13.00 14.10 10.97
N LYS A 290 14.24 14.25 11.44
CA LYS A 290 14.55 15.12 12.59
C LYS A 290 14.37 16.61 12.26
N GLU A 291 14.66 17.03 11.03
CA GLU A 291 14.43 18.40 10.57
C GLU A 291 12.93 18.74 10.50
N ASN A 292 12.10 17.81 10.04
CA ASN A 292 10.65 17.99 9.95
C ASN A 292 9.86 16.73 10.33
N PRO A 293 9.67 16.46 11.65
CA PRO A 293 8.97 15.27 12.14
C PRO A 293 7.47 15.23 11.79
N ASN A 294 6.91 16.31 11.31
CA ASN A 294 5.51 16.46 10.91
C ASN A 294 5.36 16.76 9.41
N MET A 295 6.33 16.34 8.61
CA MET A 295 6.26 16.51 7.16
C MET A 295 4.94 15.95 6.60
N TYR A 296 4.34 16.69 5.66
CA TYR A 296 3.20 16.18 4.90
C TYR A 296 3.66 15.07 3.96
N LEU A 297 3.13 13.86 4.15
CA LEU A 297 3.63 12.65 3.50
C LEU A 297 2.91 12.31 2.19
N ASP A 298 1.73 12.89 1.92
CA ASP A 298 1.05 12.71 0.62
C ASP A 298 1.65 13.63 -0.46
N LEU A 299 1.44 13.26 -1.72
CA LEU A 299 1.73 14.15 -2.85
C LEU A 299 0.79 15.35 -2.83
N ASP A 300 1.29 16.51 -3.25
CA ASP A 300 0.45 17.66 -3.51
C ASP A 300 -0.40 17.48 -4.79
N ARG A 301 -1.16 18.50 -5.18
CA ARG A 301 -2.05 18.45 -6.34
C ARG A 301 -1.29 18.19 -7.65
N ASP A 302 -0.13 18.80 -7.80
CA ASP A 302 0.68 18.68 -9.02
C ASP A 302 1.35 17.30 -9.08
N GLY A 303 1.88 16.82 -7.97
CA GLY A 303 2.40 15.46 -7.84
C GLY A 303 1.34 14.38 -8.11
N ILE A 304 0.08 14.59 -7.66
CA ILE A 304 -1.04 13.68 -7.98
C ILE A 304 -1.35 13.70 -9.48
N ASN A 305 -1.32 14.86 -10.13
CA ASN A 305 -1.55 14.96 -11.57
C ASN A 305 -0.46 14.25 -12.37
N ASP A 306 0.79 14.42 -11.98
CA ASP A 306 1.93 13.75 -12.65
C ASP A 306 1.92 12.24 -12.39
N LEU A 307 1.56 11.80 -11.17
CA LEU A 307 1.34 10.39 -10.87
C LEU A 307 0.23 9.80 -11.75
N SER A 308 -0.87 10.51 -11.94
CA SER A 308 -1.97 10.04 -12.80
C SER A 308 -1.54 9.89 -14.26
N LYS A 309 -0.67 10.78 -14.77
CA LYS A 309 -0.11 10.64 -16.12
C LYS A 309 0.78 9.39 -16.22
N LEU A 310 1.67 9.19 -15.24
CA LEU A 310 2.54 8.03 -15.18
C LEU A 310 1.74 6.73 -15.13
N GLN A 311 0.68 6.67 -14.33
CA GLN A 311 -0.15 5.46 -14.16
C GLN A 311 -0.91 5.05 -15.42
N ARG A 312 -1.15 5.96 -16.38
CA ARG A 312 -1.80 5.61 -17.66
C ARG A 312 -1.01 4.56 -18.44
N GLU A 313 0.31 4.51 -18.29
CA GLU A 313 1.17 3.50 -18.92
C GLU A 313 0.94 2.07 -18.38
N PHE A 314 0.34 1.95 -17.17
CA PHE A 314 0.15 0.67 -16.47
C PHE A 314 -1.30 0.20 -16.45
N LYS A 315 -2.19 0.90 -17.15
CA LYS A 315 -3.59 0.49 -17.27
C LYS A 315 -3.73 -0.69 -18.21
N THR A 316 -4.65 -1.60 -17.88
CA THR A 316 -4.86 -2.81 -18.68
C THR A 316 -5.50 -2.49 -20.03
N SER A 317 -5.08 -3.21 -21.05
CA SER A 317 -5.58 -3.08 -22.44
C SER A 317 -7.08 -3.40 -22.63
N GLU A 318 -7.75 -3.97 -21.64
CA GLU A 318 -9.22 -4.10 -21.65
C GLU A 318 -9.91 -2.73 -21.68
N GLU A 319 -9.24 -1.68 -21.16
CA GLU A 319 -9.68 -0.30 -21.30
C GLU A 319 -9.44 0.24 -22.71
N ASP A 320 -8.28 -0.07 -23.25
CA ASP A 320 -7.92 0.39 -24.57
C ASP A 320 -8.95 -0.15 -25.58
N GLY A 321 -9.39 -1.42 -25.45
CA GLY A 321 -10.43 -1.99 -26.28
C GLY A 321 -11.78 -1.26 -26.18
N TYR A 322 -12.21 -0.86 -24.96
CA TYR A 322 -13.45 -0.10 -24.82
C TYR A 322 -13.28 1.34 -25.33
N VAL A 323 -12.20 2.00 -24.98
CA VAL A 323 -11.89 3.37 -25.40
C VAL A 323 -11.72 3.43 -26.92
N ASP A 324 -11.02 2.48 -27.51
CA ASP A 324 -10.83 2.39 -28.97
C ASP A 324 -12.14 2.16 -29.69
N GLN A 325 -13.01 1.26 -29.19
CA GLN A 325 -14.35 1.06 -29.74
C GLN A 325 -15.21 2.30 -29.57
N LEU A 326 -15.16 2.95 -28.40
CA LEU A 326 -15.89 4.19 -28.15
C LEU A 326 -15.44 5.28 -29.11
N LYS A 327 -14.15 5.47 -29.29
CA LYS A 327 -13.57 6.42 -30.25
C LYS A 327 -13.93 6.03 -31.71
N ALA A 328 -13.77 4.77 -32.06
CA ALA A 328 -14.12 4.28 -33.38
C ALA A 328 -15.60 4.54 -33.72
N ILE A 329 -16.49 4.48 -32.73
CA ILE A 329 -17.92 4.79 -32.89
C ILE A 329 -18.13 6.29 -33.09
N VAL A 330 -17.62 7.13 -32.19
CA VAL A 330 -17.98 8.57 -32.16
C VAL A 330 -17.24 9.42 -33.18
N TYR A 331 -16.08 8.97 -33.68
CA TYR A 331 -15.31 9.69 -34.72
C TYR A 331 -15.55 9.19 -36.15
N ARG A 332 -16.29 8.11 -36.32
CA ARG A 332 -16.62 7.59 -37.66
C ARG A 332 -17.60 8.51 -38.36
N LYS A 333 -17.55 8.52 -39.70
CA LYS A 333 -18.56 9.17 -40.57
C LYS A 333 -19.74 8.25 -40.80
N TYR A 334 -20.93 8.81 -40.79
CA TYR A 334 -22.20 8.11 -40.98
C TYR A 334 -23.09 8.83 -41.96
N ASN A 335 -24.01 8.09 -42.59
CA ASN A 335 -25.12 8.67 -43.36
C ASN A 335 -26.24 9.01 -42.37
N LEU A 336 -26.40 10.30 -42.10
CA LEU A 336 -27.40 10.85 -41.19
C LEU A 336 -28.53 11.48 -41.98
N ASP A 337 -29.69 11.66 -41.33
CA ASP A 337 -30.81 12.40 -41.90
C ASP A 337 -30.55 13.91 -41.97
N SER A 338 -31.57 14.69 -42.42
CA SER A 338 -31.47 16.15 -42.51
C SER A 338 -31.29 16.87 -41.18
N GLU A 339 -31.58 16.20 -40.06
CA GLU A 339 -31.37 16.71 -38.70
C GLU A 339 -30.04 16.26 -38.08
N GLY A 340 -29.26 15.47 -38.83
CA GLY A 340 -27.99 14.90 -38.37
C GLY A 340 -28.16 13.76 -37.35
N GLU A 341 -29.27 13.03 -37.46
CA GLU A 341 -29.65 11.92 -36.59
C GLU A 341 -29.77 10.59 -37.33
N PHE A 342 -29.77 9.47 -36.61
CA PHE A 342 -30.18 8.17 -37.13
C PHE A 342 -31.66 7.96 -36.90
N SER A 343 -32.35 7.32 -37.86
CA SER A 343 -33.77 7.01 -37.72
C SER A 343 -34.10 6.05 -36.56
N SER A 344 -33.17 5.20 -36.16
CA SER A 344 -33.32 4.26 -35.05
C SER A 344 -31.97 3.76 -34.53
N GLU A 345 -31.95 3.12 -33.35
CA GLU A 345 -30.76 2.42 -32.80
C GLU A 345 -30.31 1.29 -33.75
N ASP A 346 -31.22 0.55 -34.36
CA ASP A 346 -30.86 -0.52 -35.31
C ASP A 346 -30.22 0.05 -36.57
N ALA A 347 -30.69 1.20 -37.07
CA ALA A 347 -30.05 1.88 -38.20
C ALA A 347 -28.62 2.30 -37.87
N PHE A 348 -28.37 2.81 -36.67
CA PHE A 348 -27.04 3.12 -36.18
C PHE A 348 -26.14 1.88 -36.11
N ILE A 349 -26.61 0.80 -35.48
CA ILE A 349 -25.84 -0.45 -35.33
C ILE A 349 -25.54 -1.05 -36.72
N ASN A 350 -26.49 -1.08 -37.62
CA ASN A 350 -26.30 -1.60 -38.97
C ASN A 350 -25.28 -0.80 -39.78
N GLN A 351 -25.33 0.54 -39.70
CA GLN A 351 -24.32 1.36 -40.36
C GLN A 351 -22.91 1.20 -39.75
N PHE A 352 -22.80 1.00 -38.43
CA PHE A 352 -21.53 0.73 -37.82
C PHE A 352 -20.92 -0.60 -38.25
N ASN A 353 -21.73 -1.64 -38.40
CA ASN A 353 -21.27 -2.98 -38.79
C ASN A 353 -20.98 -3.11 -40.30
N THR A 354 -21.50 -2.21 -41.13
CA THR A 354 -21.26 -2.22 -42.59
C THR A 354 -20.12 -1.26 -42.95
N ALA A 355 -18.98 -1.79 -43.44
CA ALA A 355 -17.81 -1.00 -43.83
C ALA A 355 -18.10 0.02 -44.97
N ALA A 356 -19.19 -0.17 -45.75
CA ALA A 356 -19.52 0.63 -46.92
C ALA A 356 -19.99 2.06 -46.60
N SER A 357 -20.50 2.34 -45.42
CA SER A 357 -21.08 3.64 -45.08
C SER A 357 -20.05 4.76 -44.80
N ALA A 358 -18.83 4.40 -44.42
CA ALA A 358 -17.80 5.39 -44.05
C ALA A 358 -17.20 6.16 -45.25
N ASN A 359 -17.33 5.64 -46.47
CA ASN A 359 -16.73 6.20 -47.69
C ASN A 359 -17.77 6.80 -48.67
N SER A 360 -19.03 6.95 -48.27
CA SER A 360 -20.05 7.61 -49.09
C SER A 360 -19.78 9.13 -49.18
N PRO A 361 -19.97 9.75 -50.34
CA PRO A 361 -19.83 11.22 -50.48
C PRO A 361 -20.76 12.02 -49.56
N THR A 362 -21.86 11.40 -49.11
CA THR A 362 -22.86 12.02 -48.20
C THR A 362 -22.60 11.76 -46.72
N SER A 363 -21.56 11.00 -46.38
CA SER A 363 -21.27 10.67 -44.97
C SER A 363 -20.70 11.88 -44.21
N THR A 364 -21.25 12.14 -43.03
CA THR A 364 -20.86 13.24 -42.14
C THR A 364 -20.41 12.74 -40.79
N ILE A 365 -19.65 13.56 -40.08
CA ILE A 365 -19.19 13.24 -38.75
C ILE A 365 -20.37 13.35 -37.77
N LEU A 366 -20.44 12.43 -36.83
CA LEU A 366 -21.43 12.39 -35.77
C LEU A 366 -21.43 13.66 -34.92
N THR A 367 -22.50 14.40 -34.88
CA THR A 367 -22.66 15.62 -34.10
C THR A 367 -23.35 15.37 -32.76
N LYS A 368 -24.29 14.42 -32.74
CA LYS A 368 -25.11 14.09 -31.58
C LYS A 368 -25.52 12.62 -31.62
N ILE A 369 -25.50 11.92 -30.46
CA ILE A 369 -25.97 10.52 -30.35
C ILE A 369 -26.38 10.20 -28.89
N PRO A 370 -27.45 9.39 -28.68
CA PRO A 370 -27.80 8.88 -27.35
C PRO A 370 -26.70 8.00 -26.78
N VAL A 371 -26.30 8.29 -25.53
CA VAL A 371 -25.27 7.52 -24.84
C VAL A 371 -25.65 6.06 -24.65
N SER A 372 -26.94 5.79 -24.47
CA SER A 372 -27.48 4.41 -24.38
C SER A 372 -27.17 3.59 -25.63
N TRP A 373 -27.30 4.16 -26.82
CA TRP A 373 -27.06 3.47 -28.09
C TRP A 373 -25.59 3.11 -28.29
N VAL A 374 -24.70 4.06 -27.95
CA VAL A 374 -23.25 3.82 -27.97
C VAL A 374 -22.89 2.70 -27.00
N ASN A 375 -23.40 2.76 -25.78
CA ASN A 375 -23.14 1.77 -24.77
C ASN A 375 -23.69 0.37 -25.10
N ASN A 376 -24.87 0.32 -25.75
CA ASN A 376 -25.46 -0.94 -26.23
C ASN A 376 -24.63 -1.56 -27.36
N LEU A 377 -24.16 -0.73 -28.30
CA LEU A 377 -23.30 -1.20 -29.39
C LEU A 377 -21.99 -1.78 -28.84
N ILE A 378 -21.32 -1.07 -27.95
CA ILE A 378 -20.05 -1.55 -27.32
C ILE A 378 -20.31 -2.86 -26.57
N ARG A 379 -21.43 -2.96 -25.82
CA ARG A 379 -21.82 -4.20 -25.16
C ARG A 379 -21.98 -5.37 -26.11
N LYS A 380 -22.58 -5.14 -27.27
CA LYS A 380 -22.76 -6.18 -28.32
C LYS A 380 -21.42 -6.60 -28.95
N THR A 381 -20.45 -5.67 -29.03
CA THR A 381 -19.16 -5.90 -29.71
C THR A 381 -18.13 -6.57 -28.82
N ILE A 382 -17.98 -6.10 -27.57
CA ILE A 382 -16.93 -6.56 -26.64
C ILE A 382 -17.47 -7.12 -25.31
N GLY A 383 -18.80 -7.27 -25.18
CA GLY A 383 -19.42 -7.84 -23.97
C GLY A 383 -19.51 -6.92 -22.77
N GLU A 384 -18.97 -5.72 -22.85
CA GLU A 384 -18.86 -4.79 -21.71
C GLU A 384 -19.86 -3.63 -21.79
N LYS A 385 -20.24 -3.14 -20.59
CA LYS A 385 -21.03 -1.93 -20.41
C LYS A 385 -20.34 -1.06 -19.35
N ARG A 386 -20.13 0.22 -19.65
CA ARG A 386 -19.56 1.19 -18.72
C ARG A 386 -20.58 2.21 -18.24
N SER A 387 -20.30 2.85 -17.10
CA SER A 387 -21.16 3.90 -16.58
C SER A 387 -21.15 5.14 -17.50
N TYR A 388 -22.22 5.90 -17.46
CA TYR A 388 -22.31 7.17 -18.19
C TYR A 388 -21.23 8.17 -17.75
N THR A 389 -20.84 8.16 -16.47
CA THR A 389 -19.76 8.99 -15.94
C THR A 389 -18.42 8.63 -16.56
N TYR A 390 -18.16 7.34 -16.78
CA TYR A 390 -16.97 6.87 -17.45
C TYR A 390 -16.89 7.33 -18.93
N ILE A 391 -17.97 7.13 -19.69
CA ILE A 391 -18.03 7.58 -21.09
C ILE A 391 -17.78 9.11 -21.18
N LYS A 392 -18.36 9.87 -20.27
CA LYS A 392 -18.12 11.31 -20.15
C LYS A 392 -16.64 11.62 -19.90
N SER A 393 -15.97 10.91 -18.99
CA SER A 393 -14.56 11.19 -18.64
C SER A 393 -13.59 10.90 -19.80
N VAL A 394 -13.92 9.93 -20.65
CA VAL A 394 -13.10 9.57 -21.84
C VAL A 394 -13.23 10.59 -22.97
N LEU A 395 -14.42 11.18 -23.14
CA LEU A 395 -14.75 12.05 -24.27
C LEU A 395 -14.87 13.55 -23.89
N THR A 396 -14.40 13.95 -22.72
CA THR A 396 -14.55 15.32 -22.17
C THR A 396 -13.98 16.41 -23.07
N ASP A 397 -12.93 16.11 -23.82
CA ASP A 397 -12.27 17.11 -24.66
C ASP A 397 -13.08 17.45 -25.90
N ASP A 398 -13.78 16.47 -26.47
CA ASP A 398 -14.43 16.56 -27.77
C ASP A 398 -15.97 16.58 -27.70
N PHE A 399 -16.54 16.11 -26.60
CA PHE A 399 -17.98 15.98 -26.45
C PHE A 399 -18.51 16.54 -25.13
N ASP A 400 -19.69 17.16 -25.19
CA ASP A 400 -20.52 17.48 -24.04
C ASP A 400 -21.51 16.36 -23.77
N TYR A 401 -21.74 16.09 -22.48
CA TYR A 401 -22.68 15.10 -22.00
C TYR A 401 -23.93 15.82 -21.45
N VAL A 402 -24.96 15.95 -22.28
CA VAL A 402 -26.15 16.79 -22.03
C VAL A 402 -27.46 16.11 -22.35
N LYS A 403 -28.53 16.50 -21.67
CA LYS A 403 -29.89 16.09 -22.06
C LYS A 403 -30.34 16.85 -23.29
N ARG A 404 -30.67 16.15 -24.37
CA ARG A 404 -31.20 16.68 -25.64
C ARG A 404 -32.34 15.82 -26.13
N TYR A 405 -33.11 16.37 -27.05
CA TYR A 405 -34.07 15.57 -27.84
C TYR A 405 -33.32 14.85 -28.95
N TYR A 406 -33.64 13.59 -29.12
CA TYR A 406 -33.14 12.73 -30.19
C TYR A 406 -34.36 11.90 -30.70
N ASN A 407 -34.70 12.02 -31.96
CA ASN A 407 -35.95 11.44 -32.54
C ASN A 407 -37.19 11.76 -31.68
N GLY A 408 -37.33 13.00 -31.21
CA GLY A 408 -38.46 13.43 -30.39
C GLY A 408 -38.42 12.98 -28.92
N ILE A 409 -37.46 12.15 -28.50
CA ILE A 409 -37.34 11.62 -27.15
C ILE A 409 -36.23 12.38 -26.40
N ARG A 410 -36.56 12.89 -25.22
CA ARG A 410 -35.57 13.57 -24.35
C ARG A 410 -34.65 12.54 -23.65
N THR A 411 -33.41 12.47 -24.08
CA THR A 411 -32.43 11.50 -23.55
C THR A 411 -31.07 12.15 -23.30
N MET A 412 -30.16 11.40 -22.64
CA MET A 412 -28.78 11.83 -22.49
C MET A 412 -28.01 11.57 -23.78
N CYS A 413 -27.41 12.61 -24.34
CA CYS A 413 -26.64 12.54 -25.57
C CYS A 413 -25.19 12.97 -25.35
N LEU A 414 -24.29 12.37 -26.13
CA LEU A 414 -23.00 12.95 -26.49
C LEU A 414 -23.24 13.98 -27.59
N VAL A 415 -22.81 15.21 -27.39
CA VAL A 415 -22.92 16.30 -28.35
C VAL A 415 -21.50 16.82 -28.62
N ARG A 416 -21.10 16.81 -29.90
CA ARG A 416 -19.76 17.27 -30.30
C ARG A 416 -19.60 18.77 -30.03
N LYS A 417 -18.48 19.17 -29.47
CA LYS A 417 -18.07 20.58 -29.30
C LYS A 417 -17.64 21.16 -30.66
N ASN A 418 -18.03 22.37 -30.94
CA ASN A 418 -17.80 23.04 -32.24
C ASN A 418 -16.31 23.35 -32.57
N SER A 419 -15.38 22.98 -31.68
CA SER A 419 -13.95 23.31 -31.78
C SER A 419 -13.04 22.16 -32.21
N VAL A 420 -13.59 20.98 -32.55
CA VAL A 420 -12.76 19.82 -32.95
C VAL A 420 -12.44 19.90 -34.44
N LYS A 421 -11.15 20.01 -34.76
CA LYS A 421 -10.60 19.92 -36.12
C LYS A 421 -10.82 18.53 -36.73
N ASP A 422 -10.88 18.45 -38.04
CA ASP A 422 -11.10 17.19 -38.78
C ASP A 422 -10.08 16.10 -38.41
N PHE A 423 -10.50 14.84 -38.49
CA PHE A 423 -9.78 13.59 -38.13
C PHE A 423 -8.35 13.46 -38.73
N LYS A 424 -7.98 14.30 -39.71
CA LYS A 424 -6.64 14.30 -40.32
C LYS A 424 -5.53 14.77 -39.40
N ASP A 425 -5.88 15.42 -38.28
CA ASP A 425 -4.90 15.96 -37.29
C ASP A 425 -4.71 15.05 -36.06
N LEU A 426 -5.37 13.85 -36.06
CA LEU A 426 -5.40 12.93 -34.89
C LEU A 426 -4.83 11.54 -35.18
N VAL A 427 -4.22 11.30 -36.35
CA VAL A 427 -3.56 10.04 -36.73
C VAL A 427 -2.05 10.24 -36.79
#